data_804b304a29f162ce6741bea04cd0bfc3
#
_entry.id   804b304a29f162ce6741bea04cd0bfc3
#
_cell.length_a   1.000
_cell.length_b   1.000
_cell.length_c   1.000
_cell.angle_alpha   90.00
_cell.angle_beta   90.00
_cell.angle_gamma   90.00
#
_symmetry.space_group_name_H-M   'P 1'
#
loop_
_entity.id
_entity.type
_entity.pdbx_description
1 polymer ?
#
loop_
_entity_poly.entity_id
_entity_poly.type
_entity_poly.pdbx_seq_one_letter_code
_entity_poly.pdbx_strand_id
1 'polypeptide(L)'
;GVADRTITMNSATGIFDPKINLNTLGEVDVTGLPDFLDDDDVVADLDNPQILLTVNNDMDVAATVSATVISTKEGRELARVTLPEMSVAKNGLSKICICRQKTSELTQQYGEANVYAVSNLSTLINRIPDHIKIVDVNAHAKAEVATIVFGKEYHVKPSYEVNAPLAFGEKANIVYEDSFTGWNDDIDELDLAEGTYIEVTANVENKVPAYLTVKAYPVDAQGNKIEDKLLI
;
A
#
# COMPACT_ATOMS: atom_id res chain seq x y z
N GLY A 1 22.86 28.96 61.17
CA GLY A 1 23.22 28.70 59.76
C GLY A 1 22.20 27.83 59.13
N VAL A 2 21.52 28.30 58.07
CA VAL A 2 20.68 27.46 57.25
C VAL A 2 21.62 26.67 56.39
N ALA A 3 21.66 25.34 56.64
CA ALA A 3 22.43 24.45 55.76
C ALA A 3 21.68 24.38 54.39
N ASP A 4 22.33 24.80 53.37
CA ASP A 4 21.88 24.68 51.99
C ASP A 4 21.84 23.18 51.65
N ARG A 5 20.65 22.57 51.69
CA ARG A 5 20.46 21.15 51.37
C ARG A 5 19.94 21.05 49.93
N THR A 6 20.79 20.62 49.04
CA THR A 6 20.42 20.26 47.68
C THR A 6 19.70 18.91 47.71
N ILE A 7 18.45 18.89 47.25
CA ILE A 7 17.72 17.65 47.01
C ILE A 7 17.88 17.28 45.57
N THR A 8 18.52 16.13 45.30
CA THR A 8 18.64 15.58 43.94
C THR A 8 17.51 14.59 43.76
N MET A 9 16.64 14.86 42.76
CA MET A 9 15.63 13.93 42.33
C MET A 9 16.13 13.12 41.16
N ASN A 10 16.06 11.80 41.25
CA ASN A 10 16.53 10.88 40.21
C ASN A 10 15.39 10.37 39.31
N SER A 11 14.17 10.35 39.83
CA SER A 11 13.00 9.87 39.09
C SER A 11 11.72 10.50 39.65
N ALA A 12 10.66 10.46 38.85
CA ALA A 12 9.31 10.77 39.25
C ALA A 12 8.35 9.68 38.81
N THR A 13 7.41 9.30 39.69
CA THR A 13 6.36 8.33 39.37
C THR A 13 5.01 9.04 39.43
N GLY A 14 4.20 8.90 38.40
CA GLY A 14 2.90 9.56 38.31
C GLY A 14 2.23 9.26 36.97
N ILE A 15 1.13 9.97 36.71
CA ILE A 15 0.48 9.93 35.40
C ILE A 15 1.08 11.08 34.57
N PHE A 16 1.65 10.72 33.43
CA PHE A 16 2.28 11.67 32.52
C PHE A 16 1.49 11.73 31.20
N ASP A 17 1.35 12.93 30.65
CA ASP A 17 0.74 13.19 29.35
C ASP A 17 1.78 13.91 28.45
N PRO A 18 2.81 13.20 28.00
CA PRO A 18 3.80 13.78 27.12
C PRO A 18 3.17 14.09 25.76
N LYS A 19 3.42 15.29 25.24
CA LYS A 19 3.06 15.61 23.87
C LYS A 19 4.05 14.97 22.93
N ILE A 20 3.56 14.05 22.09
CA ILE A 20 4.34 13.38 21.06
C ILE A 20 3.98 14.04 19.72
N ASN A 21 4.87 14.86 19.19
CA ASN A 21 4.67 15.50 17.89
C ASN A 21 5.34 14.68 16.80
N LEU A 22 4.54 13.90 16.09
CA LEU A 22 4.95 13.17 14.90
C LEU A 22 4.15 13.72 13.71
N ASN A 23 4.68 14.70 13.00
CA ASN A 23 3.96 15.36 11.91
C ASN A 23 3.81 14.42 10.69
N THR A 24 4.85 13.65 10.38
CA THR A 24 4.88 12.70 9.26
C THR A 24 5.90 11.61 9.55
N LEU A 25 5.66 10.39 9.07
CA LEU A 25 6.61 9.27 9.16
C LEU A 25 7.47 9.11 7.89
N GLY A 26 7.40 10.06 6.98
CA GLY A 26 8.12 10.03 5.71
C GLY A 26 7.26 9.49 4.57
N GLU A 27 7.96 9.16 3.50
CA GLU A 27 7.39 8.73 2.22
C GLU A 27 8.09 7.44 1.79
N VAL A 28 7.33 6.51 1.24
CA VAL A 28 7.84 5.25 0.68
C VAL A 28 7.54 5.23 -0.81
N ASP A 29 8.59 4.98 -1.60
CA ASP A 29 8.46 4.79 -3.03
C ASP A 29 7.83 3.44 -3.34
N VAL A 30 6.89 3.42 -4.26
CA VAL A 30 6.28 2.19 -4.77
C VAL A 30 7.06 1.77 -6.01
N THR A 31 7.81 0.67 -5.90
CA THR A 31 8.70 0.20 -6.97
C THR A 31 8.55 -1.30 -7.20
N GLY A 32 9.06 -1.79 -8.33
CA GLY A 32 9.14 -3.22 -8.62
C GLY A 32 7.82 -3.85 -9.06
N LEU A 33 6.84 -3.04 -9.45
CA LEU A 33 5.60 -3.52 -10.05
C LEU A 33 5.78 -3.70 -11.57
N PRO A 34 5.05 -4.65 -12.18
CA PRO A 34 5.02 -4.80 -13.63
C PRO A 34 4.47 -3.55 -14.32
N ASP A 35 5.08 -3.16 -15.44
CA ASP A 35 4.75 -1.93 -16.19
C ASP A 35 3.26 -1.85 -16.60
N PHE A 36 2.63 -2.98 -16.89
CA PHE A 36 1.21 -3.01 -17.28
C PHE A 36 0.26 -2.56 -16.15
N LEU A 37 0.70 -2.53 -14.89
CA LEU A 37 -0.07 -2.02 -13.77
C LEU A 37 0.01 -0.50 -13.62
N ASP A 38 0.92 0.15 -14.34
CA ASP A 38 1.13 1.60 -14.27
C ASP A 38 0.20 2.39 -15.22
N ASP A 39 -0.56 1.68 -16.05
CA ASP A 39 -1.54 2.29 -16.95
C ASP A 39 -2.70 2.94 -16.16
N ASP A 40 -3.09 4.14 -16.57
CA ASP A 40 -4.15 4.93 -15.89
C ASP A 40 -5.52 4.25 -15.88
N ASP A 41 -5.78 3.36 -16.83
CA ASP A 41 -7.03 2.61 -16.94
C ASP A 41 -7.05 1.31 -16.12
N VAL A 42 -5.92 0.96 -15.50
CA VAL A 42 -5.80 -0.24 -14.68
C VAL A 42 -6.31 0.00 -13.26
N VAL A 43 -7.23 -0.87 -12.82
CA VAL A 43 -7.68 -0.98 -11.43
C VAL A 43 -7.16 -2.30 -10.88
N ALA A 44 -6.11 -2.24 -10.06
CA ALA A 44 -5.50 -3.45 -9.50
C ALA A 44 -6.37 -4.14 -8.45
N ASP A 45 -7.18 -3.40 -7.67
CA ASP A 45 -8.03 -3.91 -6.56
C ASP A 45 -7.36 -5.08 -5.82
N LEU A 46 -6.17 -4.84 -5.27
CA LEU A 46 -5.44 -5.88 -4.56
C LEU A 46 -6.25 -6.40 -3.37
N ASP A 47 -6.32 -7.72 -3.21
CA ASP A 47 -7.26 -8.36 -2.30
C ASP A 47 -7.04 -7.92 -0.85
N ASN A 48 -5.83 -8.03 -0.34
CA ASN A 48 -5.55 -7.68 1.05
C ASN A 48 -4.19 -6.98 1.23
N PRO A 49 -4.04 -5.73 0.76
CA PRO A 49 -2.84 -4.95 1.02
C PRO A 49 -2.66 -4.72 2.51
N GLN A 50 -1.40 -4.58 2.92
CA GLN A 50 -1.02 -4.44 4.32
C GLN A 50 -0.06 -3.27 4.51
N ILE A 51 -0.19 -2.58 5.64
CA ILE A 51 0.82 -1.66 6.16
C ILE A 51 1.32 -2.26 7.46
N LEU A 52 2.61 -2.54 7.53
CA LEU A 52 3.26 -3.11 8.69
C LEU A 52 3.99 -1.99 9.43
N LEU A 53 3.40 -1.56 10.54
CA LEU A 53 3.96 -0.49 11.37
C LEU A 53 4.74 -1.13 12.53
N THR A 54 5.99 -0.74 12.68
CA THR A 54 6.85 -1.12 13.79
C THR A 54 7.19 0.10 14.62
N VAL A 55 6.88 0.07 15.92
CA VAL A 55 7.17 1.18 16.83
C VAL A 55 8.01 0.67 18.00
N ASN A 56 9.23 1.20 18.11
CA ASN A 56 10.04 0.99 19.30
C ASN A 56 9.82 2.14 20.27
N ASN A 57 9.22 1.84 21.43
CA ASN A 57 8.93 2.80 22.48
C ASN A 57 9.73 2.44 23.75
N ASP A 58 10.72 3.25 24.11
CA ASP A 58 11.54 3.05 25.30
C ASP A 58 11.01 3.77 26.55
N MET A 59 9.84 4.40 26.43
CA MET A 59 9.15 5.04 27.54
C MET A 59 8.40 4.02 28.39
N ASP A 60 8.30 4.27 29.71
CA ASP A 60 7.44 3.50 30.63
C ASP A 60 5.98 3.93 30.54
N VAL A 61 5.54 4.42 29.39
CA VAL A 61 4.17 4.85 29.11
C VAL A 61 3.72 4.19 27.81
N ALA A 62 2.60 3.47 27.86
CA ALA A 62 1.95 3.01 26.64
C ALA A 62 1.24 4.18 25.95
N ALA A 63 1.03 4.06 24.65
CA ALA A 63 0.39 5.09 23.84
C ALA A 63 -0.70 4.50 22.94
N THR A 64 -1.58 5.37 22.46
CA THR A 64 -2.39 5.13 21.26
C THR A 64 -1.89 6.03 20.14
N VAL A 65 -1.92 5.52 18.92
CA VAL A 65 -1.55 6.26 17.73
C VAL A 65 -2.63 6.11 16.67
N SER A 66 -2.97 7.21 16.02
CA SER A 66 -3.78 7.22 14.80
C SER A 66 -3.07 8.07 13.75
N ALA A 67 -3.38 7.84 12.49
CA ALA A 67 -2.75 8.54 11.38
C ALA A 67 -3.64 8.53 10.14
N THR A 68 -3.24 9.27 9.13
CA THR A 68 -3.81 9.22 7.78
C THR A 68 -2.74 8.73 6.82
N VAL A 69 -3.12 7.82 5.93
CA VAL A 69 -2.26 7.36 4.84
C VAL A 69 -2.78 7.97 3.54
N ILE A 70 -1.89 8.53 2.75
CA ILE A 70 -2.19 9.05 1.43
C ILE A 70 -1.30 8.38 0.38
N SER A 71 -1.87 8.14 -0.78
CA SER A 71 -1.13 7.72 -1.97
C SER A 71 -1.11 8.84 -2.99
N THR A 72 0.01 9.00 -3.68
CA THR A 72 0.19 10.06 -4.68
C THR A 72 0.79 9.50 -5.97
N LYS A 73 0.38 10.05 -7.10
CA LYS A 73 0.97 9.81 -8.43
C LYS A 73 1.20 11.14 -9.10
N GLU A 74 2.39 11.35 -9.67
CA GLU A 74 2.78 12.62 -10.31
C GLU A 74 2.50 13.86 -9.45
N GLY A 75 2.70 13.71 -8.13
CA GLY A 75 2.45 14.78 -7.16
C GLY A 75 0.99 15.05 -6.82
N ARG A 76 0.04 14.27 -7.38
CA ARG A 76 -1.41 14.37 -7.09
C ARG A 76 -1.83 13.31 -6.10
N GLU A 77 -2.69 13.66 -5.16
CA GLU A 77 -3.31 12.70 -4.25
C GLU A 77 -4.29 11.80 -5.01
N LEU A 78 -4.07 10.48 -4.94
CA LEU A 78 -4.97 9.48 -5.51
C LEU A 78 -6.01 9.02 -4.50
N ALA A 79 -5.58 8.74 -3.28
CA ALA A 79 -6.45 8.25 -2.22
C ALA A 79 -5.95 8.67 -0.84
N ARG A 80 -6.90 8.69 0.10
CA ARG A 80 -6.68 9.02 1.52
C ARG A 80 -7.45 8.03 2.39
N VAL A 81 -6.77 7.44 3.36
CA VAL A 81 -7.33 6.48 4.29
C VAL A 81 -6.96 6.85 5.72
N THR A 82 -7.96 7.03 6.57
CA THR A 82 -7.74 7.27 7.99
C THR A 82 -7.58 5.94 8.71
N LEU A 83 -6.49 5.80 9.46
CA LEU A 83 -6.22 4.63 10.29
C LEU A 83 -6.91 4.77 11.65
N PRO A 84 -7.38 3.66 12.23
CA PRO A 84 -7.98 3.66 13.57
C PRO A 84 -6.93 3.97 14.64
N GLU A 85 -7.37 4.19 15.87
CA GLU A 85 -6.47 4.21 17.02
C GLU A 85 -5.84 2.84 17.25
N MET A 86 -4.51 2.80 17.29
CA MET A 86 -3.71 1.60 17.48
C MET A 86 -2.91 1.70 18.76
N SER A 87 -2.77 0.58 19.48
CA SER A 87 -2.04 0.54 20.73
C SER A 87 -0.55 0.31 20.52
N VAL A 88 0.27 1.12 21.20
CA VAL A 88 1.72 1.00 21.28
C VAL A 88 2.10 0.65 22.69
N ALA A 89 2.79 -0.48 22.86
CA ALA A 89 3.24 -0.94 24.17
C ALA A 89 4.35 -0.03 24.73
N LYS A 90 4.45 0.03 26.04
CA LYS A 90 5.57 0.65 26.75
C LYS A 90 6.78 -0.28 26.80
N ASN A 91 7.97 0.30 26.98
CA ASN A 91 9.24 -0.42 27.20
C ASN A 91 9.50 -1.52 26.16
N GLY A 92 9.17 -1.29 24.89
CA GLY A 92 9.37 -2.34 23.91
C GLY A 92 8.95 -2.04 22.49
N LEU A 93 8.95 -3.11 21.71
CA LEU A 93 8.63 -3.11 20.29
C LEU A 93 7.16 -3.51 20.09
N SER A 94 6.41 -2.67 19.39
CA SER A 94 5.08 -2.97 18.88
C SER A 94 5.14 -3.24 17.38
N LYS A 95 4.62 -4.39 16.94
CA LYS A 95 4.43 -4.73 15.53
C LYS A 95 2.94 -4.74 15.25
N ILE A 96 2.50 -3.83 14.41
CA ILE A 96 1.08 -3.59 14.10
C ILE A 96 0.88 -3.88 12.63
N CYS A 97 -0.10 -4.72 12.31
CA CYS A 97 -0.51 -5.01 10.95
C CYS A 97 -1.85 -4.31 10.67
N ILE A 98 -1.84 -3.41 9.70
CA ILE A 98 -3.05 -2.76 9.18
C ILE A 98 -3.33 -3.42 7.84
N CYS A 99 -4.51 -4.00 7.69
CA CYS A 99 -4.90 -4.78 6.51
C CYS A 99 -6.32 -4.41 6.06
N ARG A 100 -6.67 -4.76 4.83
CA ARG A 100 -8.07 -4.58 4.39
C ARG A 100 -9.00 -5.51 5.14
N GLN A 101 -8.57 -6.75 5.35
CA GLN A 101 -9.36 -7.79 6.03
C GLN A 101 -8.45 -8.63 6.92
N LYS A 102 -8.90 -8.89 8.16
CA LYS A 102 -8.21 -9.80 9.08
C LYS A 102 -8.28 -11.22 8.53
N THR A 103 -7.14 -11.91 8.53
CA THR A 103 -7.05 -13.35 8.23
C THR A 103 -6.48 -14.10 9.42
N SER A 104 -6.68 -15.42 9.43
CA SER A 104 -6.13 -16.29 10.47
C SER A 104 -4.60 -16.22 10.51
N GLU A 105 -3.95 -16.13 9.34
CA GLU A 105 -2.51 -16.05 9.23
C GLU A 105 -1.99 -14.73 9.85
N LEU A 106 -2.62 -13.60 9.53
CA LEU A 106 -2.21 -12.29 10.07
C LEU A 106 -2.40 -12.23 11.58
N THR A 107 -3.54 -12.73 12.08
CA THR A 107 -3.79 -12.74 13.53
C THR A 107 -2.87 -13.71 14.28
N GLN A 108 -2.48 -14.80 13.66
CA GLN A 108 -1.51 -15.73 14.21
C GLN A 108 -0.09 -15.14 14.22
N GLN A 109 0.28 -14.41 13.17
CA GLN A 109 1.61 -13.81 13.01
C GLN A 109 1.83 -12.61 13.92
N TYR A 110 0.85 -11.71 14.04
CA TYR A 110 0.98 -10.42 14.74
C TYR A 110 0.25 -10.37 16.08
N GLY A 111 -0.65 -11.30 16.35
CA GLY A 111 -1.58 -11.30 17.48
C GLY A 111 -2.86 -10.51 17.16
N GLU A 112 -4.00 -11.01 17.63
CA GLU A 112 -5.33 -10.44 17.34
C GLU A 112 -5.43 -8.94 17.68
N ALA A 113 -4.85 -8.54 18.81
CA ALA A 113 -4.87 -7.15 19.27
C ALA A 113 -4.02 -6.18 18.44
N ASN A 114 -3.12 -6.71 17.61
CA ASN A 114 -2.21 -5.92 16.79
C ASN A 114 -2.59 -5.92 15.31
N VAL A 115 -3.69 -6.58 14.92
CA VAL A 115 -4.20 -6.59 13.56
C VAL A 115 -5.43 -5.69 13.47
N TYR A 116 -5.36 -4.68 12.62
CA TYR A 116 -6.41 -3.67 12.42
C TYR A 116 -6.96 -3.75 11.00
N ALA A 117 -8.27 -4.04 10.89
CA ALA A 117 -8.95 -4.07 9.60
C ALA A 117 -9.41 -2.67 9.19
N VAL A 118 -9.07 -2.27 7.97
CA VAL A 118 -9.46 -1.01 7.33
C VAL A 118 -10.00 -1.34 5.94
N SER A 119 -11.30 -1.45 5.80
CA SER A 119 -11.96 -2.01 4.61
C SER A 119 -11.67 -1.29 3.29
N ASN A 120 -11.34 0.00 3.36
CA ASN A 120 -10.99 0.81 2.20
C ASN A 120 -9.47 0.95 1.98
N LEU A 121 -8.63 0.12 2.63
CA LEU A 121 -7.18 0.22 2.51
C LEU A 121 -6.69 0.02 1.07
N SER A 122 -7.36 -0.85 0.30
CA SER A 122 -7.03 -1.12 -1.12
C SER A 122 -7.15 0.12 -2.01
N THR A 123 -7.94 1.14 -1.62
CA THR A 123 -8.07 2.36 -2.41
C THR A 123 -6.73 3.09 -2.58
N LEU A 124 -5.80 2.91 -1.64
CA LEU A 124 -4.45 3.50 -1.73
C LEU A 124 -3.64 3.00 -2.92
N ILE A 125 -3.95 1.80 -3.42
CA ILE A 125 -3.19 1.10 -4.46
C ILE A 125 -4.08 0.55 -5.59
N ASN A 126 -5.35 0.92 -5.64
CA ASN A 126 -6.24 0.56 -6.75
C ASN A 126 -5.73 1.10 -8.09
N ARG A 127 -5.18 2.30 -8.06
CA ARG A 127 -4.27 2.84 -9.08
C ARG A 127 -2.89 2.83 -8.47
N ILE A 128 -1.91 2.35 -9.20
CA ILE A 128 -0.55 2.26 -8.68
C ILE A 128 0.00 3.67 -8.43
N PRO A 129 0.31 4.01 -7.17
CA PRO A 129 0.89 5.30 -6.84
C PRO A 129 2.40 5.28 -7.00
N ASP A 130 3.02 6.44 -7.14
CA ASP A 130 4.47 6.61 -7.05
C ASP A 130 4.92 6.50 -5.59
N HIS A 131 4.11 7.07 -4.68
CA HIS A 131 4.48 7.19 -3.27
C HIS A 131 3.30 6.95 -2.33
N ILE A 132 3.62 6.40 -1.16
CA ILE A 132 2.71 6.28 -0.01
C ILE A 132 3.30 7.06 1.16
N LYS A 133 2.50 7.90 1.80
CA LYS A 133 2.89 8.74 2.95
C LYS A 133 1.99 8.49 4.14
N ILE A 134 2.57 8.55 5.34
CA ILE A 134 1.79 8.60 6.59
C ILE A 134 1.86 10.02 7.14
N VAL A 135 0.72 10.66 7.26
CA VAL A 135 0.53 12.04 7.70
C VAL A 135 -0.47 12.13 8.85
N ASP A 136 -0.63 13.32 9.42
CA ASP A 136 -1.58 13.61 10.50
C ASP A 136 -1.46 12.60 11.65
N VAL A 137 -0.22 12.29 12.05
CA VAL A 137 0.05 11.35 13.12
C VAL A 137 -0.30 11.96 14.45
N ASN A 138 -1.29 11.39 15.13
CA ASN A 138 -1.69 11.76 16.48
C ASN A 138 -1.31 10.65 17.44
N ALA A 139 -0.54 10.99 18.47
CA ALA A 139 -0.13 10.05 19.50
C ALA A 139 -0.47 10.60 20.88
N HIS A 140 -1.12 9.77 21.69
CA HIS A 140 -1.54 10.09 23.03
C HIS A 140 -1.01 9.05 24.02
N ALA A 141 -0.43 9.50 25.11
CA ALA A 141 -0.07 8.61 26.20
C ALA A 141 -1.32 8.03 26.84
N LYS A 142 -1.28 6.76 27.25
CA LYS A 142 -2.33 6.19 28.09
C LYS A 142 -2.20 6.76 29.50
N ALA A 143 -3.35 7.09 30.12
CA ALA A 143 -3.42 7.60 31.49
C ALA A 143 -3.13 6.47 32.49
N GLU A 144 -1.88 6.06 32.61
CA GLU A 144 -1.42 5.04 33.53
C GLU A 144 -0.23 5.54 34.37
N VAL A 145 -0.01 4.92 35.51
CA VAL A 145 1.13 5.26 36.36
C VAL A 145 2.42 4.79 35.67
N ALA A 146 3.35 5.73 35.48
CA ALA A 146 4.64 5.50 34.86
C ALA A 146 5.77 6.11 35.70
N THR A 147 6.99 5.68 35.46
CA THR A 147 8.18 6.21 36.08
C THR A 147 9.08 6.85 35.05
N ILE A 148 9.37 8.13 35.24
CA ILE A 148 10.34 8.87 34.44
C ILE A 148 11.63 9.05 35.23
N VAL A 149 12.74 8.69 34.61
CA VAL A 149 14.10 8.86 35.16
C VAL A 149 14.67 10.18 34.61
N PHE A 150 15.06 11.08 35.52
CA PHE A 150 15.62 12.37 35.12
C PHE A 150 17.00 12.19 34.48
N GLY A 151 17.23 12.94 33.40
CA GLY A 151 18.48 12.86 32.64
C GLY A 151 18.53 11.70 31.64
N LYS A 152 17.52 10.82 31.60
CA LYS A 152 17.36 9.82 30.53
C LYS A 152 16.60 10.43 29.37
N GLU A 153 17.15 10.29 28.16
CA GLU A 153 16.43 10.59 26.94
C GLU A 153 15.53 9.42 26.56
N TYR A 154 14.31 9.73 26.18
CA TYR A 154 13.32 8.75 25.76
C TYR A 154 13.01 8.92 24.28
N HIS A 155 12.87 7.80 23.58
CA HIS A 155 12.67 7.79 22.13
C HIS A 155 11.46 6.94 21.77
N VAL A 156 10.72 7.43 20.79
CA VAL A 156 9.74 6.65 20.06
C VAL A 156 10.17 6.62 18.60
N LYS A 157 10.52 5.42 18.10
CA LYS A 157 11.06 5.22 16.75
C LYS A 157 10.09 4.40 15.92
N PRO A 158 9.23 5.05 15.12
CA PRO A 158 8.36 4.36 14.19
C PRO A 158 9.10 4.06 12.87
N SER A 159 8.73 2.93 12.25
CA SER A 159 9.02 2.60 10.87
C SER A 159 7.86 1.85 10.27
N TYR A 160 7.68 1.90 8.96
CA TYR A 160 6.62 1.17 8.30
C TYR A 160 7.09 0.62 6.95
N GLU A 161 6.41 -0.42 6.51
CA GLU A 161 6.54 -0.98 5.17
C GLU A 161 5.15 -1.26 4.60
N VAL A 162 5.02 -1.22 3.29
CA VAL A 162 3.79 -1.56 2.57
C VAL A 162 4.00 -2.90 1.89
N ASN A 163 3.11 -3.85 2.17
CA ASN A 163 3.08 -5.15 1.55
C ASN A 163 1.80 -5.26 0.71
N ALA A 164 1.95 -5.43 -0.58
CA ALA A 164 0.86 -5.52 -1.53
C ALA A 164 0.95 -6.85 -2.29
N PRO A 165 0.42 -7.97 -1.72
CA PRO A 165 0.39 -9.24 -2.42
C PRO A 165 -0.35 -9.08 -3.75
N LEU A 166 0.21 -9.61 -4.85
CA LEU A 166 -0.42 -9.60 -6.18
C LEU A 166 -1.55 -10.65 -6.23
N ALA A 167 -2.51 -10.52 -5.33
CA ALA A 167 -3.77 -11.23 -5.38
C ALA A 167 -4.86 -10.21 -5.74
N PHE A 168 -5.49 -10.40 -6.87
CA PHE A 168 -6.49 -9.46 -7.38
C PHE A 168 -7.86 -9.74 -6.78
N GLY A 169 -8.55 -8.69 -6.33
CA GLY A 169 -9.92 -8.76 -5.84
C GLY A 169 -10.94 -8.83 -6.99
N GLU A 170 -12.22 -8.95 -6.62
CA GLU A 170 -13.32 -9.11 -7.58
C GLU A 170 -13.52 -7.89 -8.50
N LYS A 171 -13.02 -6.73 -8.11
CA LYS A 171 -13.14 -5.48 -8.87
C LYS A 171 -11.92 -5.16 -9.72
N ALA A 172 -10.93 -6.04 -9.71
CA ALA A 172 -9.76 -5.85 -10.54
C ALA A 172 -10.18 -5.80 -12.02
N ASN A 173 -9.75 -4.77 -12.70
CA ASN A 173 -9.92 -4.61 -14.13
C ASN A 173 -8.58 -4.17 -14.72
N ILE A 174 -7.92 -5.10 -15.36
CA ILE A 174 -6.63 -4.87 -15.98
C ILE A 174 -6.85 -5.02 -17.48
N VAL A 175 -6.80 -3.89 -18.18
CA VAL A 175 -6.85 -3.85 -19.64
C VAL A 175 -5.45 -3.49 -20.11
N TYR A 176 -4.83 -4.37 -20.86
CA TYR A 176 -3.57 -4.13 -21.52
C TYR A 176 -3.81 -4.14 -23.03
N GLU A 177 -3.50 -3.06 -23.68
CA GLU A 177 -3.58 -2.94 -25.13
C GLU A 177 -2.15 -2.83 -25.70
N ASP A 178 -1.84 -3.65 -26.67
CA ASP A 178 -0.59 -3.59 -27.42
C ASP A 178 -0.89 -3.75 -28.90
N SER A 179 -0.04 -3.19 -29.73
CA SER A 179 -0.17 -3.29 -31.17
C SER A 179 1.17 -3.70 -31.78
N PHE A 180 1.13 -4.57 -32.76
CA PHE A 180 2.28 -4.92 -33.56
C PHE A 180 1.99 -4.65 -35.02
N THR A 181 3.00 -4.18 -35.73
CA THR A 181 2.96 -3.85 -37.16
C THR A 181 3.80 -4.85 -37.97
N GLY A 182 3.66 -4.83 -39.26
CA GLY A 182 4.47 -5.69 -40.15
C GLY A 182 3.95 -7.13 -40.27
N TRP A 183 2.82 -7.46 -39.67
CA TRP A 183 2.21 -8.81 -39.77
C TRP A 183 1.72 -9.11 -41.20
N ASN A 184 1.52 -8.08 -42.02
CA ASN A 184 1.05 -8.16 -43.40
C ASN A 184 2.15 -7.93 -44.45
N ASP A 185 3.40 -7.72 -44.05
CA ASP A 185 4.51 -7.39 -44.98
C ASP A 185 4.70 -8.48 -46.03
N ASP A 186 4.46 -9.75 -45.68
CA ASP A 186 4.59 -10.89 -46.57
C ASP A 186 3.34 -11.11 -47.45
N ILE A 187 2.22 -10.42 -47.16
CA ILE A 187 0.95 -10.61 -47.91
C ILE A 187 0.47 -9.37 -48.66
N ASP A 188 1.18 -8.25 -48.53
CA ASP A 188 0.83 -6.97 -49.21
C ASP A 188 0.83 -7.09 -50.75
N GLU A 189 1.61 -8.02 -51.29
CA GLU A 189 1.69 -8.29 -52.72
C GLU A 189 0.69 -9.37 -53.20
N LEU A 190 -0.13 -9.95 -52.28
CA LEU A 190 -1.07 -11.00 -52.63
C LEU A 190 -2.41 -10.40 -53.08
N ASP A 191 -2.80 -10.72 -54.31
CA ASP A 191 -4.16 -10.39 -54.81
C ASP A 191 -5.16 -11.40 -54.22
N LEU A 192 -5.77 -11.06 -53.10
CA LEU A 192 -6.67 -11.95 -52.37
C LEU A 192 -8.04 -11.97 -53.02
N ALA A 193 -8.50 -13.15 -53.44
CA ALA A 193 -9.84 -13.35 -53.97
C ALA A 193 -10.92 -13.11 -52.93
N GLU A 194 -12.13 -12.73 -53.39
CA GLU A 194 -13.31 -12.59 -52.51
C GLU A 194 -13.57 -13.92 -51.75
N GLY A 195 -13.75 -13.84 -50.43
CA GLY A 195 -13.95 -14.99 -49.57
C GLY A 195 -12.68 -15.61 -48.98
N THR A 196 -11.49 -15.03 -49.28
CA THR A 196 -10.25 -15.44 -48.62
C THR A 196 -10.28 -15.00 -47.15
N TYR A 197 -9.80 -15.86 -46.25
CA TYR A 197 -9.61 -15.53 -44.83
C TYR A 197 -8.16 -15.73 -44.44
N ILE A 198 -7.73 -14.97 -43.45
CA ILE A 198 -6.39 -15.07 -42.85
C ILE A 198 -6.58 -15.65 -41.46
N GLU A 199 -5.86 -16.72 -41.16
CA GLU A 199 -5.83 -17.33 -39.85
C GLU A 199 -4.55 -16.86 -39.12
N VAL A 200 -4.74 -16.23 -37.96
CA VAL A 200 -3.63 -15.80 -37.10
C VAL A 200 -3.65 -16.65 -35.83
N THR A 201 -2.57 -17.36 -35.57
CA THR A 201 -2.41 -18.14 -34.35
C THR A 201 -1.47 -17.39 -33.41
N ALA A 202 -1.94 -17.11 -32.18
CA ALA A 202 -1.16 -16.49 -31.13
C ALA A 202 -1.05 -17.44 -29.94
N ASN A 203 0.15 -17.57 -29.37
CA ASN A 203 0.37 -18.27 -28.12
C ASN A 203 0.44 -17.25 -26.99
N VAL A 204 -0.46 -17.38 -26.02
CA VAL A 204 -0.51 -16.50 -24.84
C VAL A 204 -0.13 -17.29 -23.59
N GLU A 205 0.95 -16.88 -22.93
CA GLU A 205 1.37 -17.45 -21.66
C GLU A 205 0.91 -16.54 -20.50
N ASN A 206 -0.03 -17.03 -19.69
CA ASN A 206 -0.49 -16.32 -18.51
C ASN A 206 0.33 -16.75 -17.28
N LYS A 207 1.12 -15.83 -16.71
CA LYS A 207 1.92 -16.01 -15.48
C LYS A 207 1.32 -15.32 -14.26
N VAL A 208 0.15 -14.69 -14.40
CA VAL A 208 -0.54 -14.05 -13.28
C VAL A 208 -1.67 -14.96 -12.76
N PRO A 209 -1.99 -14.92 -11.47
CA PRO A 209 -3.06 -15.73 -10.88
C PRO A 209 -4.45 -15.13 -11.18
N ALA A 210 -4.74 -14.90 -12.46
CA ALA A 210 -6.00 -14.30 -12.92
C ALA A 210 -6.42 -14.92 -14.26
N TYR A 211 -7.72 -14.90 -14.54
CA TYR A 211 -8.23 -15.27 -15.85
C TYR A 211 -7.97 -14.12 -16.85
N LEU A 212 -7.48 -14.49 -18.03
CA LEU A 212 -7.28 -13.55 -19.13
C LEU A 212 -8.36 -13.73 -20.19
N THR A 213 -8.90 -12.62 -20.66
CA THR A 213 -9.67 -12.56 -21.90
C THR A 213 -8.81 -11.83 -22.93
N VAL A 214 -8.45 -12.52 -24.00
CA VAL A 214 -7.68 -11.93 -25.10
C VAL A 214 -8.63 -11.60 -26.23
N LYS A 215 -8.56 -10.38 -26.76
CA LYS A 215 -9.27 -9.95 -27.97
C LYS A 215 -8.22 -9.36 -28.89
N ALA A 216 -8.22 -9.79 -30.13
CA ALA A 216 -7.37 -9.23 -31.19
C ALA A 216 -8.26 -8.64 -32.28
N TYR A 217 -7.85 -7.51 -32.83
CA TYR A 217 -8.54 -6.88 -33.95
C TYR A 217 -7.51 -6.41 -34.98
N PRO A 218 -7.81 -6.53 -36.26
CA PRO A 218 -7.05 -5.81 -37.27
C PRO A 218 -7.31 -4.30 -37.12
N VAL A 219 -6.26 -3.52 -37.29
CA VAL A 219 -6.33 -2.06 -37.30
C VAL A 219 -5.76 -1.52 -38.60
N ASP A 220 -6.24 -0.37 -39.05
CA ASP A 220 -5.68 0.35 -40.17
C ASP A 220 -4.36 1.06 -39.79
N ALA A 221 -3.70 1.69 -40.77
CA ALA A 221 -2.46 2.43 -40.56
C ALA A 221 -2.60 3.62 -39.56
N GLN A 222 -3.79 4.03 -39.26
CA GLN A 222 -4.14 5.09 -38.28
C GLN A 222 -4.54 4.52 -36.91
N GLY A 223 -4.54 3.18 -36.74
CA GLY A 223 -4.91 2.53 -35.51
C GLY A 223 -6.41 2.33 -35.30
N ASN A 224 -7.26 2.61 -36.30
CA ASN A 224 -8.70 2.40 -36.21
C ASN A 224 -9.04 0.92 -36.42
N LYS A 225 -9.95 0.38 -35.62
CA LYS A 225 -10.43 -1.00 -35.78
C LYS A 225 -11.14 -1.19 -37.12
N ILE A 226 -10.80 -2.26 -37.79
CA ILE A 226 -11.47 -2.69 -39.01
C ILE A 226 -12.66 -3.58 -38.58
N GLU A 227 -13.85 -2.98 -38.43
CA GLU A 227 -14.98 -3.56 -37.67
C GLU A 227 -15.66 -4.79 -38.31
N ASP A 228 -15.53 -5.05 -39.61
CA ASP A 228 -16.40 -6.00 -40.30
C ASP A 228 -15.84 -7.40 -40.55
N LYS A 229 -14.69 -7.78 -39.99
CA LYS A 229 -14.00 -9.02 -40.39
C LYS A 229 -13.38 -9.83 -39.28
N LEU A 230 -13.80 -9.70 -38.05
CA LEU A 230 -13.31 -10.55 -36.98
C LEU A 230 -14.16 -11.81 -36.84
N LEU A 231 -13.68 -12.93 -37.35
CA LEU A 231 -14.12 -14.25 -36.96
C LEU A 231 -13.12 -14.81 -35.92
N ILE A 232 -13.53 -14.88 -34.69
CA ILE A 232 -12.82 -15.62 -33.62
C ILE A 232 -13.56 -16.93 -33.41
#